data_bbeae5009f53179d2115fc041d396054
#
_entry.id   bbeae5009f53179d2115fc041d396054
#
_cell.length_a   1.000
_cell.length_b   1.000
_cell.length_c   1.000
_cell.angle_alpha   90.00
_cell.angle_beta   90.00
_cell.angle_gamma   90.00
#
_symmetry.space_group_name_H-M   'P 1'
#
loop_
_entity.id
_entity.type
_entity.pdbx_description
1 polymer ?
#
loop_
_entity_poly.entity_id
_entity_poly.type
_entity_poly.pdbx_seq_one_letter_code
_entity_poly.pdbx_strand_id
1 'polypeptide(L)'
;MQTPFDIAADLHTPVSAYLRLEPLAPRYLLESVEGGHQGRYSFIGFGETLRIAIEPQGVRVGGELVSKEPLDGLRTALGRAPQCGPFMSDQPFSGGLVGVAAFDLVRRFYPLPQAPHRSTHPEGAYMATESILVFDHLTRRIALLHAGAESDREALRREVIRVLRGPVEVRNGSRDHETPTLSMSKDQFISGVGAVKRHITAGDVYQLVLSINFAGRTALHPFAAYRALRLLNPSPYMYFVDFEEFQVVGSSPEALAKLSGNAAELRPIAGTRPRGDNDEHDKLLERQLLADPKEAAEHVMLVDLARNDLGRTAMAGSVKVEPYRIVERYSHVMHMVSGVTGEMRPGLDALDLFRATFPAGTVSGAPKLRAIELIDELEPVSRGLYSGSVGYFGHGGSMDQAITIRTIVFGEGGYSYQAGAGIVADSDPAREYEEVLSKAAALEAAFALAKEGL
;
A
#
# COMPACT_ATOMS: atom_id res chain seq x y z
N MET A 1 -22.96 5.87 -28.59
CA MET A 1 -22.54 5.74 -27.20
C MET A 1 -21.48 6.79 -26.93
N GLN A 2 -21.70 7.69 -25.98
CA GLN A 2 -20.62 8.54 -25.50
C GLN A 2 -19.57 7.65 -24.82
N THR A 3 -18.30 7.84 -25.17
CA THR A 3 -17.21 7.15 -24.49
C THR A 3 -17.20 7.61 -23.04
N PRO A 4 -17.00 6.73 -22.03
CA PRO A 4 -17.06 7.14 -20.62
C PRO A 4 -16.02 8.20 -20.25
N PHE A 5 -14.92 8.32 -20.99
CA PHE A 5 -13.91 9.38 -20.87
C PHE A 5 -14.33 10.65 -21.62
N ASP A 6 -15.36 11.33 -21.14
CA ASP A 6 -15.98 12.47 -21.81
C ASP A 6 -15.84 13.80 -21.04
N ILE A 7 -15.17 13.79 -19.88
CA ILE A 7 -14.82 15.01 -19.12
C ILE A 7 -13.36 15.35 -19.39
N ALA A 8 -13.09 16.61 -19.77
CA ALA A 8 -11.71 17.08 -19.96
C ALA A 8 -10.98 17.17 -18.62
N ALA A 9 -9.73 16.70 -18.60
CA ALA A 9 -8.86 16.70 -17.40
C ALA A 9 -7.68 17.67 -17.51
N ASP A 10 -7.56 18.41 -18.59
CA ASP A 10 -6.44 19.31 -18.87
C ASP A 10 -6.26 20.44 -17.84
N LEU A 11 -7.34 20.84 -17.18
CA LEU A 11 -7.34 21.86 -16.09
C LEU A 11 -7.49 21.25 -14.68
N HIS A 12 -7.49 19.92 -14.56
CA HIS A 12 -7.76 19.22 -13.32
C HIS A 12 -6.67 18.21 -13.00
N THR A 13 -6.12 18.26 -11.80
CA THR A 13 -5.31 17.18 -11.24
C THR A 13 -6.15 16.31 -10.32
N PRO A 14 -5.79 15.04 -10.08
CA PRO A 14 -6.50 14.21 -9.11
C PRO A 14 -6.61 14.87 -7.73
N VAL A 15 -5.54 15.53 -7.26
CA VAL A 15 -5.53 16.28 -5.99
C VAL A 15 -6.55 17.43 -6.00
N SER A 16 -6.56 18.27 -7.06
CA SER A 16 -7.51 19.39 -7.13
C SER A 16 -8.94 18.92 -7.30
N ALA A 17 -9.16 17.79 -7.97
CA ALA A 17 -10.47 17.17 -8.11
C ALA A 17 -10.96 16.60 -6.78
N TYR A 18 -10.09 15.88 -6.04
CA TYR A 18 -10.42 15.35 -4.71
C TYR A 18 -10.92 16.48 -3.77
N LEU A 19 -10.18 17.60 -3.71
CA LEU A 19 -10.56 18.75 -2.89
C LEU A 19 -11.90 19.37 -3.32
N ARG A 20 -12.14 19.50 -4.63
CA ARG A 20 -13.39 20.05 -5.15
C ARG A 20 -14.59 19.13 -4.95
N LEU A 21 -14.36 17.82 -4.92
CA LEU A 21 -15.41 16.81 -4.69
C LEU A 21 -15.90 16.75 -3.24
N GLU A 22 -15.39 17.56 -2.33
CA GLU A 22 -15.82 17.55 -0.93
C GLU A 22 -17.35 17.55 -0.74
N PRO A 23 -18.16 18.32 -1.50
CA PRO A 23 -19.61 18.28 -1.38
C PRO A 23 -20.24 16.91 -1.77
N LEU A 24 -19.49 16.07 -2.47
CA LEU A 24 -19.88 14.73 -2.92
C LEU A 24 -19.22 13.62 -2.09
N ALA A 25 -18.64 13.96 -0.93
CA ALA A 25 -18.03 13.03 0.03
C ALA A 25 -16.98 12.09 -0.59
N PRO A 26 -15.82 12.60 -1.08
CA PRO A 26 -14.75 11.76 -1.57
C PRO A 26 -14.15 10.94 -0.43
N ARG A 27 -13.90 9.66 -0.67
CA ARG A 27 -13.45 8.69 0.33
C ARG A 27 -12.03 8.22 0.11
N TYR A 28 -11.59 8.10 -1.13
CA TYR A 28 -10.23 7.72 -1.43
C TYR A 28 -9.70 8.39 -2.69
N LEU A 29 -8.39 8.52 -2.73
CA LEU A 29 -7.61 8.86 -3.91
C LEU A 29 -6.48 7.84 -4.02
N LEU A 30 -6.44 7.12 -5.15
CA LEU A 30 -5.37 6.19 -5.51
C LEU A 30 -4.66 6.72 -6.74
N GLU A 31 -3.35 6.90 -6.67
CA GLU A 31 -2.50 7.35 -7.77
C GLU A 31 -1.29 6.43 -7.93
N SER A 32 -0.69 6.43 -9.10
CA SER A 32 0.58 5.75 -9.36
C SER A 32 1.58 6.74 -9.95
N VAL A 33 2.83 6.69 -9.48
CA VAL A 33 3.95 7.45 -10.04
C VAL A 33 5.13 6.50 -10.23
N GLU A 34 5.47 6.19 -11.47
CA GLU A 34 6.55 5.27 -11.83
C GLU A 34 7.63 5.99 -12.61
N GLY A 35 8.90 5.77 -12.23
CA GLY A 35 10.06 6.32 -12.95
C GLY A 35 10.06 7.85 -13.11
N GLY A 36 9.40 8.58 -12.18
CA GLY A 36 9.21 10.02 -12.25
C GLY A 36 8.05 10.48 -13.15
N HIS A 37 7.31 9.53 -13.74
CA HIS A 37 6.12 9.79 -14.54
C HIS A 37 4.88 9.30 -13.80
N GLN A 38 3.77 10.03 -13.92
CA GLN A 38 2.49 9.60 -13.39
C GLN A 38 2.02 8.33 -14.12
N GLY A 39 1.57 7.32 -13.39
CA GLY A 39 0.94 6.14 -13.97
C GLY A 39 -0.29 6.50 -14.80
N ARG A 40 -0.75 5.58 -15.64
CA ARG A 40 -1.82 5.88 -16.59
C ARG A 40 -3.12 6.30 -15.91
N TYR A 41 -3.49 5.69 -14.77
CA TYR A 41 -4.77 5.94 -14.13
C TYR A 41 -4.64 6.45 -12.71
N SER A 42 -5.59 7.33 -12.31
CA SER A 42 -5.86 7.66 -10.91
C SER A 42 -7.35 7.50 -10.64
N PHE A 43 -7.70 7.12 -9.42
CA PHE A 43 -9.07 6.79 -9.03
C PHE A 43 -9.48 7.62 -7.81
N ILE A 44 -10.67 8.24 -7.87
CA ILE A 44 -11.31 8.90 -6.73
C ILE A 44 -12.66 8.26 -6.51
N GLY A 45 -12.85 7.57 -5.39
CA GLY A 45 -14.15 7.05 -4.98
C GLY A 45 -14.91 8.06 -4.13
N PHE A 46 -16.21 8.20 -4.34
CA PHE A 46 -17.06 9.16 -3.64
C PHE A 46 -18.52 8.73 -3.59
N GLY A 47 -19.33 9.45 -2.84
CA GLY A 47 -20.76 9.19 -2.67
C GLY A 47 -21.06 8.16 -1.57
N GLU A 48 -22.23 7.51 -1.66
CA GLU A 48 -22.60 6.48 -0.72
C GLU A 48 -21.59 5.33 -0.69
N THR A 49 -21.36 4.80 0.52
CA THR A 49 -20.26 3.88 0.75
C THR A 49 -20.71 2.68 1.56
N LEU A 50 -20.58 1.49 0.97
CA LEU A 50 -20.70 0.24 1.71
C LEU A 50 -19.41 0.03 2.50
N ARG A 51 -19.50 -0.05 3.83
CA ARG A 51 -18.37 -0.24 4.72
C ARG A 51 -18.19 -1.71 5.08
N ILE A 52 -16.95 -2.15 5.11
CA ILE A 52 -16.56 -3.50 5.47
C ILE A 52 -15.48 -3.44 6.55
N ALA A 53 -15.69 -4.16 7.66
CA ALA A 53 -14.71 -4.31 8.72
C ALA A 53 -14.39 -5.79 8.96
N ILE A 54 -13.12 -6.12 9.06
CA ILE A 54 -12.64 -7.43 9.51
C ILE A 54 -12.25 -7.26 10.98
N GLU A 55 -13.00 -7.89 11.85
CA GLU A 55 -12.85 -7.80 13.30
C GLU A 55 -12.55 -9.21 13.88
N PRO A 56 -12.13 -9.32 15.15
CA PRO A 56 -11.91 -10.64 15.78
C PRO A 56 -13.13 -11.57 15.73
N GLN A 57 -14.34 -11.02 15.69
CA GLN A 57 -15.60 -11.78 15.62
C GLN A 57 -15.95 -12.25 14.22
N GLY A 58 -15.34 -11.66 13.18
CA GLY A 58 -15.59 -11.94 11.77
C GLY A 58 -15.72 -10.69 10.91
N VAL A 59 -16.28 -10.85 9.74
CA VAL A 59 -16.43 -9.77 8.75
C VAL A 59 -17.82 -9.16 8.83
N ARG A 60 -17.86 -7.83 8.96
CA ARG A 60 -19.10 -7.05 8.88
C ARG A 60 -19.19 -6.32 7.56
N VAL A 61 -20.37 -6.32 6.96
CA VAL A 61 -20.69 -5.60 5.72
C VAL A 61 -21.89 -4.73 5.99
N GLY A 62 -21.75 -3.41 5.92
CA GLY A 62 -22.81 -2.47 6.29
C GLY A 62 -23.30 -2.64 7.74
N GLY A 63 -22.41 -3.06 8.65
CA GLY A 63 -22.72 -3.35 10.05
C GLY A 63 -23.22 -4.77 10.33
N GLU A 64 -23.65 -5.55 9.33
CA GLU A 64 -24.09 -6.93 9.46
C GLU A 64 -22.90 -7.90 9.50
N LEU A 65 -22.86 -8.82 10.47
CA LEU A 65 -21.88 -9.91 10.51
C LEU A 65 -22.24 -10.97 9.45
N VAL A 66 -21.43 -11.09 8.41
CA VAL A 66 -21.72 -11.96 7.25
C VAL A 66 -20.92 -13.26 7.25
N SER A 67 -19.74 -13.27 7.87
CA SER A 67 -18.88 -14.45 7.95
C SER A 67 -17.91 -14.36 9.12
N LYS A 68 -17.49 -15.50 9.65
CA LYS A 68 -16.37 -15.59 10.60
C LYS A 68 -15.02 -15.68 9.86
N GLU A 69 -15.04 -16.18 8.63
CA GLU A 69 -13.85 -16.35 7.80
C GLU A 69 -13.60 -15.11 6.94
N PRO A 70 -12.40 -14.49 7.00
CA PRO A 70 -12.10 -13.24 6.31
C PRO A 70 -12.34 -13.29 4.81
N LEU A 71 -11.84 -14.31 4.13
CA LEU A 71 -11.96 -14.39 2.66
C LEU A 71 -13.41 -14.57 2.21
N ASP A 72 -14.19 -15.40 2.90
CA ASP A 72 -15.61 -15.60 2.58
C ASP A 72 -16.42 -14.34 2.85
N GLY A 73 -16.08 -13.61 3.91
CA GLY A 73 -16.66 -12.31 4.20
C GLY A 73 -16.35 -11.27 3.14
N LEU A 74 -15.10 -11.22 2.66
CA LEU A 74 -14.69 -10.32 1.57
C LEU A 74 -15.33 -10.71 0.23
N ARG A 75 -15.49 -12.01 -0.08
CA ARG A 75 -16.27 -12.47 -1.26
C ARG A 75 -17.72 -12.02 -1.18
N THR A 76 -18.34 -12.16 -0.01
CA THR A 76 -19.70 -11.67 0.24
C THR A 76 -19.78 -10.15 0.08
N ALA A 77 -18.81 -9.41 0.62
CA ALA A 77 -18.75 -7.96 0.49
C ALA A 77 -18.57 -7.53 -0.98
N LEU A 78 -17.69 -8.19 -1.73
CA LEU A 78 -17.48 -7.91 -3.14
C LEU A 78 -18.76 -8.18 -3.97
N GLY A 79 -19.50 -9.24 -3.65
CA GLY A 79 -20.79 -9.53 -4.27
C GLY A 79 -21.89 -8.52 -3.93
N ARG A 80 -21.81 -7.81 -2.79
CA ARG A 80 -22.73 -6.75 -2.38
C ARG A 80 -22.27 -5.34 -2.80
N ALA A 81 -21.02 -5.20 -3.23
CA ALA A 81 -20.46 -3.90 -3.61
C ALA A 81 -21.15 -3.33 -4.85
N PRO A 82 -21.39 -2.01 -4.92
CA PRO A 82 -21.98 -1.35 -6.08
C PRO A 82 -21.19 -1.65 -7.36
N GLN A 83 -21.89 -2.04 -8.41
CA GLN A 83 -21.29 -2.25 -9.73
C GLN A 83 -21.32 -0.95 -10.52
N CYS A 84 -20.19 -0.26 -10.57
CA CYS A 84 -20.06 1.02 -11.25
C CYS A 84 -19.87 0.80 -12.76
N GLY A 85 -20.69 1.46 -13.58
CA GLY A 85 -20.58 1.43 -15.03
C GLY A 85 -20.42 2.82 -15.64
N PRO A 86 -20.10 2.89 -16.94
CA PRO A 86 -19.98 1.79 -17.91
C PRO A 86 -18.62 1.05 -17.79
N PHE A 87 -18.63 -0.27 -18.03
CA PHE A 87 -17.43 -1.07 -18.07
C PHE A 87 -16.56 -0.77 -19.30
N MET A 88 -15.24 -0.82 -19.09
CA MET A 88 -14.26 -0.73 -20.15
C MET A 88 -13.20 -1.84 -19.98
N SER A 89 -12.89 -2.53 -21.08
CA SER A 89 -11.99 -3.68 -21.09
C SER A 89 -10.56 -3.37 -20.62
N ASP A 90 -10.10 -2.15 -20.85
CA ASP A 90 -8.70 -1.75 -20.61
C ASP A 90 -8.48 -1.06 -19.26
N GLN A 91 -9.54 -0.93 -18.45
CA GLN A 91 -9.46 -0.27 -17.16
C GLN A 91 -9.19 -1.28 -16.05
N PRO A 92 -8.13 -1.06 -15.24
CA PRO A 92 -7.75 -2.03 -14.22
C PRO A 92 -8.74 -2.11 -13.05
N PHE A 93 -9.52 -1.04 -12.80
CA PHE A 93 -10.46 -0.96 -11.70
C PHE A 93 -11.72 -0.18 -12.10
N SER A 94 -12.89 -0.82 -11.98
CA SER A 94 -14.21 -0.26 -12.28
C SER A 94 -15.19 -0.40 -11.10
N GLY A 95 -14.68 -0.51 -9.89
CA GLY A 95 -15.45 -0.73 -8.67
C GLY A 95 -15.12 -2.06 -8.01
N GLY A 96 -15.52 -2.18 -6.76
CA GLY A 96 -15.20 -3.26 -5.86
C GLY A 96 -14.78 -2.73 -4.49
N LEU A 97 -13.90 -3.42 -3.79
CA LEU A 97 -13.45 -3.07 -2.45
C LEU A 97 -12.13 -2.33 -2.50
N VAL A 98 -12.05 -1.14 -1.93
CA VAL A 98 -10.81 -0.38 -1.69
C VAL A 98 -10.57 -0.33 -0.19
N GLY A 99 -9.35 -0.61 0.26
CA GLY A 99 -9.09 -0.58 1.69
C GLY A 99 -7.73 -1.08 2.11
N VAL A 100 -7.65 -1.44 3.39
CA VAL A 100 -6.42 -1.86 4.08
C VAL A 100 -6.62 -3.16 4.84
N ALA A 101 -5.55 -3.96 4.94
CA ALA A 101 -5.45 -5.08 5.85
C ALA A 101 -4.31 -4.84 6.84
N ALA A 102 -4.57 -5.05 8.13
CA ALA A 102 -3.57 -4.98 9.18
C ALA A 102 -2.66 -6.22 9.16
N PHE A 103 -1.42 -6.07 9.66
CA PHE A 103 -0.45 -7.15 9.74
C PHE A 103 -1.01 -8.41 10.42
N ASP A 104 -1.73 -8.22 11.51
CA ASP A 104 -2.27 -9.32 12.33
C ASP A 104 -3.37 -10.15 11.63
N LEU A 105 -3.91 -9.71 10.48
CA LEU A 105 -4.81 -10.52 9.65
C LEU A 105 -4.16 -11.86 9.24
N VAL A 106 -2.83 -11.94 9.20
CA VAL A 106 -2.08 -13.17 8.91
C VAL A 106 -2.49 -14.33 9.85
N ARG A 107 -2.86 -14.04 11.09
CA ARG A 107 -3.29 -15.04 12.09
C ARG A 107 -4.61 -15.71 11.77
N ARG A 108 -5.39 -15.11 10.87
CA ARG A 108 -6.61 -15.72 10.32
C ARG A 108 -6.31 -16.69 9.19
N PHE A 109 -5.12 -16.60 8.61
CA PHE A 109 -4.70 -17.42 7.47
C PHE A 109 -3.79 -18.58 7.87
N TYR A 110 -3.04 -18.41 8.96
CA TYR A 110 -2.03 -19.35 9.41
C TYR A 110 -2.15 -19.62 10.93
N PRO A 111 -1.76 -20.81 11.41
CA PRO A 111 -1.80 -21.18 12.82
C PRO A 111 -0.67 -20.48 13.60
N LEU A 112 -0.84 -19.20 13.86
CA LEU A 112 0.05 -18.39 14.68
C LEU A 112 -0.55 -18.19 16.10
N PRO A 113 0.29 -18.00 17.13
CA PRO A 113 -0.17 -17.58 18.45
C PRO A 113 -0.98 -16.29 18.40
N GLN A 114 -1.77 -16.01 19.43
CA GLN A 114 -2.41 -14.69 19.56
C GLN A 114 -1.33 -13.59 19.65
N ALA A 115 -1.59 -12.44 18.97
CA ALA A 115 -0.71 -11.29 19.08
C ALA A 115 -0.59 -10.84 20.56
N PRO A 116 0.62 -10.59 21.07
CA PRO A 116 0.81 -10.13 22.44
C PRO A 116 0.27 -8.71 22.64
N HIS A 117 0.25 -7.92 21.58
CA HIS A 117 -0.21 -6.53 21.59
C HIS A 117 -1.41 -6.37 20.65
N ARG A 118 -2.48 -5.73 21.14
CA ARG A 118 -3.67 -5.47 20.33
C ARG A 118 -3.51 -4.17 19.53
N SER A 119 -3.87 -4.23 18.25
CA SER A 119 -4.03 -3.04 17.42
C SER A 119 -5.26 -2.23 17.86
N THR A 120 -5.19 -0.90 17.74
CA THR A 120 -6.35 -0.01 17.86
C THR A 120 -7.21 0.01 16.61
N HIS A 121 -6.70 -0.51 15.50
CA HIS A 121 -7.41 -0.60 14.21
C HIS A 121 -7.98 -2.00 14.00
N PRO A 122 -9.04 -2.16 13.20
CA PRO A 122 -9.56 -3.47 12.81
C PRO A 122 -8.50 -4.29 12.04
N GLU A 123 -8.65 -5.61 11.99
CA GLU A 123 -7.79 -6.52 11.22
C GLU A 123 -7.84 -6.21 9.72
N GLY A 124 -8.91 -5.57 9.24
CA GLY A 124 -9.03 -5.00 7.91
C GLY A 124 -10.20 -4.03 7.82
N ALA A 125 -10.06 -3.00 7.01
CA ALA A 125 -11.10 -2.03 6.71
C ALA A 125 -11.15 -1.82 5.19
N TYR A 126 -12.33 -2.02 4.62
CA TYR A 126 -12.57 -1.83 3.19
C TYR A 126 -13.84 -1.01 2.98
N MET A 127 -13.94 -0.43 1.80
CA MET A 127 -15.13 0.27 1.37
C MET A 127 -15.40 0.04 -0.11
N ALA A 128 -16.67 0.12 -0.49
CA ALA A 128 -17.09 0.18 -1.89
C ALA A 128 -17.97 1.41 -2.09
N THR A 129 -17.51 2.34 -2.93
CA THR A 129 -18.24 3.57 -3.26
C THR A 129 -19.15 3.35 -4.47
N GLU A 130 -20.28 4.04 -4.51
CA GLU A 130 -21.20 3.98 -5.64
C GLU A 130 -20.73 4.76 -6.86
N SER A 131 -19.73 5.63 -6.70
CA SER A 131 -19.21 6.48 -7.77
C SER A 131 -17.69 6.54 -7.76
N ILE A 132 -17.12 6.53 -8.96
CA ILE A 132 -15.67 6.61 -9.15
C ILE A 132 -15.37 7.58 -10.28
N LEU A 133 -14.48 8.55 -10.04
CA LEU A 133 -13.81 9.29 -11.10
C LEU A 133 -12.52 8.59 -11.46
N VAL A 134 -12.35 8.30 -12.74
CA VAL A 134 -11.15 7.70 -13.31
C VAL A 134 -10.44 8.72 -14.18
N PHE A 135 -9.25 9.10 -13.79
CA PHE A 135 -8.36 9.92 -14.61
C PHE A 135 -7.54 9.02 -15.52
N ASP A 136 -7.60 9.24 -16.83
CA ASP A 136 -6.64 8.70 -17.80
C ASP A 136 -5.65 9.80 -18.16
N HIS A 137 -4.46 9.71 -17.61
CA HIS A 137 -3.38 10.71 -17.79
C HIS A 137 -2.82 10.70 -19.20
N LEU A 138 -2.91 9.56 -19.91
CA LEU A 138 -2.45 9.44 -21.30
C LEU A 138 -3.34 10.25 -22.26
N THR A 139 -4.67 10.12 -22.08
CA THR A 139 -5.64 10.83 -22.92
C THR A 139 -6.04 12.19 -22.35
N ARG A 140 -5.65 12.50 -21.12
CA ARG A 140 -6.04 13.71 -20.36
C ARG A 140 -7.54 13.87 -20.25
N ARG A 141 -8.20 12.77 -19.91
CA ARG A 141 -9.66 12.69 -19.76
C ARG A 141 -10.05 12.03 -18.46
N ILE A 142 -11.26 12.34 -18.03
CA ILE A 142 -11.88 11.75 -16.85
C ILE A 142 -13.13 10.98 -17.29
N ALA A 143 -13.30 9.79 -16.74
CA ALA A 143 -14.55 9.05 -16.80
C ALA A 143 -15.25 9.11 -15.45
N LEU A 144 -16.58 9.24 -15.47
CA LEU A 144 -17.43 8.99 -14.32
C LEU A 144 -18.07 7.61 -14.46
N LEU A 145 -17.74 6.74 -13.51
CA LEU A 145 -18.41 5.46 -13.30
C LEU A 145 -19.39 5.61 -12.14
N HIS A 146 -20.59 5.05 -12.26
CA HIS A 146 -21.63 5.14 -11.24
C HIS A 146 -22.45 3.85 -11.19
N ALA A 147 -22.87 3.46 -9.99
CA ALA A 147 -23.77 2.34 -9.78
C ALA A 147 -25.21 2.85 -9.84
N GLY A 148 -25.95 2.49 -10.86
CA GLY A 148 -27.33 2.93 -11.02
C GLY A 148 -27.73 3.08 -12.48
N ALA A 149 -28.84 3.75 -12.73
CA ALA A 149 -29.32 3.98 -14.08
C ALA A 149 -28.46 5.02 -14.81
N GLU A 150 -28.41 4.95 -16.14
CA GLU A 150 -27.66 5.92 -16.94
C GLU A 150 -28.17 7.37 -16.75
N SER A 151 -29.45 7.55 -16.48
CA SER A 151 -30.05 8.86 -16.16
C SER A 151 -29.44 9.48 -14.90
N ASP A 152 -29.15 8.64 -13.89
CA ASP A 152 -28.58 9.07 -12.61
C ASP A 152 -27.12 9.42 -12.80
N ARG A 153 -26.38 8.60 -13.55
CA ARG A 153 -25.00 8.88 -13.94
C ARG A 153 -24.89 10.20 -14.72
N GLU A 154 -25.80 10.47 -15.68
CA GLU A 154 -25.83 11.72 -16.43
C GLU A 154 -26.14 12.93 -15.54
N ALA A 155 -27.02 12.78 -14.57
CA ALA A 155 -27.36 13.83 -13.62
C ALA A 155 -26.14 14.12 -12.72
N LEU A 156 -25.53 13.07 -12.16
CA LEU A 156 -24.32 13.18 -11.35
C LEU A 156 -23.14 13.76 -12.15
N ARG A 157 -23.00 13.40 -13.42
CA ARG A 157 -21.98 13.97 -14.30
C ARG A 157 -22.08 15.49 -14.43
N ARG A 158 -23.28 16.03 -14.57
CA ARG A 158 -23.49 17.49 -14.61
C ARG A 158 -23.05 18.16 -13.31
N GLU A 159 -23.36 17.50 -12.17
CA GLU A 159 -22.95 17.97 -10.86
C GLU A 159 -21.43 17.91 -10.68
N VAL A 160 -20.80 16.79 -11.04
CA VAL A 160 -19.33 16.64 -11.01
C VAL A 160 -18.64 17.73 -11.85
N ILE A 161 -19.12 17.99 -13.07
CA ILE A 161 -18.54 19.07 -13.91
C ILE A 161 -18.71 20.42 -13.24
N ARG A 162 -19.88 20.69 -12.61
CA ARG A 162 -20.13 21.93 -11.88
C ARG A 162 -19.16 22.11 -10.73
N VAL A 163 -18.96 21.06 -9.93
CA VAL A 163 -18.06 21.04 -8.76
C VAL A 163 -16.59 21.19 -9.20
N LEU A 164 -16.17 20.47 -10.23
CA LEU A 164 -14.82 20.57 -10.77
C LEU A 164 -14.46 21.98 -11.31
N ARG A 165 -15.43 22.77 -11.72
CA ARG A 165 -15.24 24.17 -12.13
C ARG A 165 -15.21 25.16 -10.97
N GLY A 166 -15.56 24.71 -9.77
CA GLY A 166 -15.54 25.53 -8.56
C GLY A 166 -14.13 25.88 -8.06
N PRO A 167 -14.03 26.72 -7.04
CA PRO A 167 -12.76 27.02 -6.39
C PRO A 167 -12.19 25.76 -5.72
N VAL A 168 -10.87 25.77 -5.48
CA VAL A 168 -10.23 24.76 -4.63
C VAL A 168 -10.22 25.33 -3.21
N GLU A 169 -10.97 24.73 -2.31
CA GLU A 169 -10.90 25.04 -0.89
C GLU A 169 -9.86 24.15 -0.23
N VAL A 170 -8.75 24.74 0.20
CA VAL A 170 -7.73 24.05 0.98
C VAL A 170 -8.05 24.21 2.45
N ARG A 171 -8.42 23.13 3.12
CA ARG A 171 -8.56 23.12 4.58
C ARG A 171 -7.17 23.13 5.20
N ASN A 172 -6.72 24.31 5.58
CA ASN A 172 -5.56 24.47 6.43
C ASN A 172 -6.02 24.16 7.87
N GLY A 173 -5.73 22.97 8.37
CA GLY A 173 -5.86 22.64 9.79
C GLY A 173 -4.94 23.51 10.65
N SER A 174 -5.03 23.40 11.97
CA SER A 174 -4.00 23.95 12.85
C SER A 174 -2.63 23.40 12.45
N ARG A 175 -1.58 24.20 12.65
CA ARG A 175 -0.20 23.81 12.35
C ARG A 175 0.47 23.06 13.50
N ASP A 176 -0.32 22.68 14.52
CA ASP A 176 0.20 21.97 15.68
C ASP A 176 0.56 20.54 15.30
N HIS A 177 1.80 20.20 15.54
CA HIS A 177 2.37 18.89 15.31
C HIS A 177 3.47 18.62 16.34
N GLU A 178 3.32 17.56 17.10
CA GLU A 178 4.26 17.14 18.12
C GLU A 178 5.31 16.19 17.51
N THR A 179 6.53 16.28 18.01
CA THR A 179 7.58 15.31 17.69
C THR A 179 7.13 13.90 18.15
N PRO A 180 7.29 12.87 17.32
CA PRO A 180 6.81 11.55 17.69
C PRO A 180 7.57 10.94 18.86
N THR A 181 6.86 10.17 19.66
CA THR A 181 7.43 9.25 20.64
C THR A 181 7.71 7.92 19.94
N LEU A 182 8.90 7.35 20.19
CA LEU A 182 9.32 6.08 19.62
C LEU A 182 8.93 4.93 20.56
N SER A 183 8.48 3.81 20.00
CA SER A 183 8.15 2.59 20.75
C SER A 183 9.37 1.88 21.33
N MET A 184 10.56 2.13 20.78
CA MET A 184 11.85 1.60 21.25
C MET A 184 12.90 2.70 21.32
N SER A 185 13.72 2.69 22.35
CA SER A 185 14.96 3.47 22.40
C SER A 185 16.03 2.88 21.46
N LYS A 186 17.07 3.67 21.17
CA LYS A 186 18.23 3.19 20.38
C LYS A 186 18.83 1.92 20.97
N ASP A 187 19.04 1.87 22.30
CA ASP A 187 19.66 0.73 22.98
C ASP A 187 18.77 -0.52 22.92
N GLN A 188 17.44 -0.34 23.04
CA GLN A 188 16.48 -1.43 22.89
C GLN A 188 16.51 -2.01 21.47
N PHE A 189 16.52 -1.15 20.45
CA PHE A 189 16.59 -1.59 19.05
C PHE A 189 17.91 -2.33 18.77
N ILE A 190 19.05 -1.78 19.18
CA ILE A 190 20.38 -2.43 19.05
C ILE A 190 20.40 -3.80 19.74
N SER A 191 19.81 -3.90 20.95
CA SER A 191 19.66 -5.18 21.65
C SER A 191 18.79 -6.15 20.88
N GLY A 192 17.68 -5.67 20.30
CA GLY A 192 16.77 -6.42 19.43
C GLY A 192 17.50 -6.99 18.20
N VAL A 193 18.29 -6.16 17.50
CA VAL A 193 19.13 -6.63 16.37
C VAL A 193 20.08 -7.74 16.83
N GLY A 194 20.71 -7.59 18.00
CA GLY A 194 21.54 -8.65 18.59
C GLY A 194 20.78 -9.94 18.86
N ALA A 195 19.52 -9.86 19.29
CA ALA A 195 18.65 -11.02 19.48
C ALA A 195 18.32 -11.70 18.12
N VAL A 196 17.95 -10.92 17.12
CA VAL A 196 17.69 -11.45 15.75
C VAL A 196 18.91 -12.18 15.21
N LYS A 197 20.11 -11.61 15.34
CA LYS A 197 21.36 -12.25 14.89
C LYS A 197 21.63 -13.59 15.60
N ARG A 198 21.26 -13.74 16.88
CA ARG A 198 21.33 -15.03 17.58
C ARG A 198 20.38 -16.05 16.98
N HIS A 199 19.14 -15.67 16.63
CA HIS A 199 18.16 -16.54 15.96
C HIS A 199 18.64 -16.94 14.55
N ILE A 200 19.25 -16.01 13.81
CA ILE A 200 19.85 -16.33 12.50
C ILE A 200 20.98 -17.36 12.67
N THR A 201 21.86 -17.16 13.65
CA THR A 201 22.97 -18.11 13.94
C THR A 201 22.46 -19.48 14.39
N ALA A 202 21.35 -19.52 15.12
CA ALA A 202 20.69 -20.76 15.55
C ALA A 202 19.94 -21.48 14.40
N GLY A 203 19.74 -20.82 13.25
CA GLY A 203 19.02 -21.36 12.10
C GLY A 203 17.52 -21.21 12.17
N ASP A 204 16.99 -20.39 13.07
CA ASP A 204 15.55 -20.12 13.19
C ASP A 204 15.01 -19.34 11.98
N VAL A 205 15.76 -18.32 11.54
CA VAL A 205 15.42 -17.47 10.38
C VAL A 205 16.67 -17.12 9.59
N TYR A 206 16.51 -16.78 8.31
CA TYR A 206 17.58 -16.23 7.47
C TYR A 206 17.63 -14.70 7.55
N GLN A 207 16.45 -14.10 7.68
CA GLN A 207 16.22 -12.65 7.77
C GLN A 207 14.99 -12.39 8.61
N LEU A 208 14.98 -11.26 9.33
CA LEU A 208 13.83 -10.73 10.06
C LEU A 208 13.82 -9.20 9.95
N VAL A 209 12.65 -8.62 9.70
CA VAL A 209 12.47 -7.16 9.75
C VAL A 209 12.11 -6.75 11.16
N LEU A 210 12.98 -5.94 11.80
CA LEU A 210 12.70 -5.31 13.09
C LEU A 210 12.31 -3.86 12.88
N SER A 211 11.26 -3.40 13.55
CA SER A 211 10.69 -2.07 13.29
C SER A 211 10.43 -1.25 14.55
N ILE A 212 10.34 0.07 14.39
CA ILE A 212 10.02 1.05 15.43
C ILE A 212 8.74 1.77 15.02
N ASN A 213 7.78 1.87 15.93
CA ASN A 213 6.61 2.71 15.79
C ASN A 213 6.91 4.13 16.28
N PHE A 214 6.44 5.12 15.55
CA PHE A 214 6.51 6.55 15.82
C PHE A 214 5.09 7.08 15.95
N ALA A 215 4.74 7.67 17.08
CA ALA A 215 3.39 8.15 17.33
C ALA A 215 3.41 9.52 18.04
N GLY A 216 2.47 10.38 17.70
CA GLY A 216 2.35 11.72 18.27
C GLY A 216 0.97 12.31 18.05
N ARG A 217 0.79 13.57 18.47
CA ARG A 217 -0.43 14.33 18.23
C ARG A 217 -0.23 15.33 17.11
N THR A 218 -1.28 15.55 16.33
CA THR A 218 -1.28 16.55 15.28
C THR A 218 -2.68 17.07 15.03
N ALA A 219 -2.77 18.36 14.71
CA ALA A 219 -3.98 18.98 14.20
C ALA A 219 -3.90 19.32 12.70
N LEU A 220 -2.86 18.83 12.02
CA LEU A 220 -2.73 18.95 10.57
C LEU A 220 -3.82 18.11 9.88
N HIS A 221 -4.39 18.67 8.82
CA HIS A 221 -5.35 17.92 8.02
C HIS A 221 -4.66 16.76 7.29
N PRO A 222 -5.15 15.49 7.39
CA PRO A 222 -4.49 14.33 6.79
C PRO A 222 -4.21 14.47 5.29
N PHE A 223 -5.10 15.12 4.55
CA PHE A 223 -4.90 15.36 3.11
C PHE A 223 -3.76 16.37 2.81
N ALA A 224 -3.43 17.27 3.75
CA ALA A 224 -2.24 18.12 3.60
C ALA A 224 -0.95 17.29 3.71
N ALA A 225 -0.90 16.32 4.64
CA ALA A 225 0.20 15.36 4.72
C ALA A 225 0.32 14.51 3.46
N TYR A 226 -0.81 14.07 2.86
CA TYR A 226 -0.81 13.38 1.57
C TYR A 226 -0.19 14.22 0.47
N ARG A 227 -0.59 15.48 0.34
CA ARG A 227 -0.05 16.41 -0.67
C ARG A 227 1.46 16.61 -0.50
N ALA A 228 1.92 16.79 0.73
CA ALA A 228 3.34 16.92 1.04
C ALA A 228 4.12 15.65 0.67
N LEU A 229 3.62 14.49 1.08
CA LEU A 229 4.25 13.21 0.81
C LEU A 229 4.34 12.93 -0.70
N ARG A 230 3.30 13.29 -1.45
CA ARG A 230 3.26 13.19 -2.92
C ARG A 230 4.34 14.03 -3.61
N LEU A 231 4.68 15.18 -3.05
CA LEU A 231 5.73 16.06 -3.58
C LEU A 231 7.14 15.59 -3.22
N LEU A 232 7.31 15.12 -1.97
CA LEU A 232 8.63 14.75 -1.44
C LEU A 232 9.06 13.34 -1.84
N ASN A 233 8.11 12.41 -1.90
CA ASN A 233 8.39 11.00 -2.07
C ASN A 233 7.37 10.32 -3.00
N PRO A 234 7.27 10.73 -4.28
CA PRO A 234 6.38 10.07 -5.23
C PRO A 234 6.76 8.60 -5.40
N SER A 235 5.76 7.72 -5.43
CA SER A 235 5.95 6.25 -5.47
C SER A 235 4.88 5.59 -6.35
N PRO A 236 5.09 4.32 -6.77
CA PRO A 236 4.12 3.58 -7.58
C PRO A 236 2.73 3.48 -6.95
N TYR A 237 2.66 3.50 -5.62
CA TYR A 237 1.39 3.44 -4.88
C TYR A 237 1.27 4.65 -3.96
N MET A 238 0.60 5.68 -4.47
CA MET A 238 0.21 6.85 -3.69
C MET A 238 -1.26 6.72 -3.30
N TYR A 239 -1.57 6.86 -2.03
CA TYR A 239 -2.94 6.70 -1.56
C TYR A 239 -3.30 7.62 -0.42
N PHE A 240 -4.55 8.06 -0.45
CA PHE A 240 -5.30 8.65 0.62
C PHE A 240 -6.61 7.88 0.77
N VAL A 241 -6.88 7.32 1.94
CA VAL A 241 -8.12 6.57 2.20
C VAL A 241 -8.73 7.08 3.50
N ASP A 242 -9.99 7.54 3.43
CA ASP A 242 -10.73 8.09 4.56
C ASP A 242 -11.84 7.12 5.00
N PHE A 243 -11.61 6.47 6.12
CA PHE A 243 -12.59 5.59 6.77
C PHE A 243 -13.50 6.34 7.76
N GLU A 244 -13.40 7.66 7.85
CA GLU A 244 -14.03 8.57 8.81
C GLU A 244 -13.43 8.46 10.23
N GLU A 245 -13.39 7.28 10.81
CA GLU A 245 -12.79 7.03 12.14
C GLU A 245 -11.27 7.20 12.12
N PHE A 246 -10.65 6.87 11.01
CA PHE A 246 -9.21 7.05 10.77
C PHE A 246 -8.91 7.25 9.28
N GLN A 247 -7.80 7.90 8.98
CA GLN A 247 -7.33 8.12 7.61
C GLN A 247 -5.97 7.48 7.41
N VAL A 248 -5.75 6.93 6.21
CA VAL A 248 -4.50 6.30 5.80
C VAL A 248 -3.88 7.08 4.66
N VAL A 249 -2.65 7.54 4.86
CA VAL A 249 -1.89 8.36 3.92
C VAL A 249 -0.58 7.66 3.62
N GLY A 250 -0.32 7.33 2.36
CA GLY A 250 0.89 6.58 2.07
C GLY A 250 1.49 6.81 0.69
N SER A 251 2.76 6.42 0.61
CA SER A 251 3.61 6.46 -0.57
C SER A 251 4.44 5.18 -0.63
N SER A 252 3.76 4.05 -0.92
CA SER A 252 4.42 2.75 -0.94
C SER A 252 5.17 2.51 -2.26
N PRO A 253 6.44 2.11 -2.21
CA PRO A 253 7.20 1.76 -3.41
C PRO A 253 6.95 0.32 -3.88
N GLU A 254 6.29 -0.52 -3.08
CA GLU A 254 6.33 -1.97 -3.27
C GLU A 254 4.94 -2.58 -3.36
N ALA A 255 4.72 -3.33 -4.45
CA ALA A 255 3.55 -4.17 -4.61
C ALA A 255 3.60 -5.38 -3.66
N LEU A 256 2.47 -5.71 -3.03
CA LEU A 256 2.29 -7.01 -2.41
C LEU A 256 2.01 -8.08 -3.48
N ALA A 257 0.98 -7.87 -4.28
CA ALA A 257 0.60 -8.72 -5.40
C ALA A 257 -0.40 -8.00 -6.32
N LYS A 258 -0.34 -8.36 -7.61
CA LYS A 258 -1.28 -7.88 -8.62
C LYS A 258 -1.89 -9.05 -9.37
N LEU A 259 -3.18 -8.95 -9.70
CA LEU A 259 -3.89 -9.89 -10.55
C LEU A 259 -4.62 -9.15 -11.66
N SER A 260 -4.31 -9.49 -12.90
CA SER A 260 -4.97 -8.94 -14.09
C SER A 260 -5.46 -10.09 -14.97
N GLY A 261 -6.78 -10.26 -15.07
CA GLY A 261 -7.35 -11.46 -15.67
C GLY A 261 -6.89 -12.72 -14.92
N ASN A 262 -6.14 -13.59 -15.56
CA ASN A 262 -5.57 -14.80 -14.95
C ASN A 262 -4.07 -14.67 -14.59
N ALA A 263 -3.44 -13.55 -14.93
CA ALA A 263 -2.01 -13.34 -14.71
C ALA A 263 -1.79 -12.69 -13.34
N ALA A 264 -1.14 -13.42 -12.45
CA ALA A 264 -0.67 -12.94 -11.15
C ALA A 264 0.78 -12.50 -11.25
N GLU A 265 1.12 -11.40 -10.57
CA GLU A 265 2.45 -10.79 -10.58
C GLU A 265 2.85 -10.36 -9.18
N LEU A 266 4.12 -10.66 -8.83
CA LEU A 266 4.83 -10.11 -7.68
C LEU A 266 6.12 -9.45 -8.18
N ARG A 267 6.52 -8.35 -7.53
CA ARG A 267 7.71 -7.59 -7.92
C ARG A 267 8.66 -7.43 -6.74
N PRO A 268 9.46 -8.45 -6.40
CA PRO A 268 10.46 -8.32 -5.37
C PRO A 268 11.49 -7.24 -5.73
N ILE A 269 11.71 -6.33 -4.78
CA ILE A 269 12.64 -5.21 -4.87
C ILE A 269 13.70 -5.41 -3.79
N ALA A 270 14.97 -5.37 -4.17
CA ALA A 270 16.09 -5.39 -3.23
C ALA A 270 17.21 -4.48 -3.73
N GLY A 271 18.11 -4.15 -2.82
CA GLY A 271 19.24 -3.29 -3.14
C GLY A 271 18.84 -1.87 -3.50
N THR A 272 19.55 -0.91 -2.95
CA THR A 272 19.29 0.50 -3.20
C THR A 272 20.60 1.23 -3.41
N ARG A 273 20.64 2.09 -4.42
CA ARG A 273 21.71 3.08 -4.58
C ARG A 273 21.07 4.44 -4.84
N PRO A 274 21.69 5.54 -4.38
CA PRO A 274 21.25 6.88 -4.75
C PRO A 274 21.42 7.10 -6.26
N ARG A 275 20.73 8.10 -6.80
CA ARG A 275 20.97 8.56 -8.17
C ARG A 275 22.33 9.25 -8.26
N GLY A 276 22.98 9.09 -9.37
CA GLY A 276 24.21 9.83 -9.68
C GLY A 276 23.93 11.27 -10.14
N ASP A 277 24.96 12.10 -10.10
CA ASP A 277 24.87 13.50 -10.54
C ASP A 277 24.69 13.64 -12.07
N ASN A 278 24.95 12.57 -12.81
CA ASN A 278 24.81 12.49 -14.26
C ASN A 278 24.64 11.03 -14.73
N ASP A 279 24.32 10.83 -16.01
CA ASP A 279 24.06 9.52 -16.60
C ASP A 279 25.24 8.54 -16.51
N GLU A 280 26.50 9.03 -16.57
CA GLU A 280 27.68 8.16 -16.44
C GLU A 280 27.84 7.67 -15.00
N HIS A 281 27.60 8.55 -14.03
CA HIS A 281 27.61 8.18 -12.61
C HIS A 281 26.46 7.23 -12.28
N ASP A 282 25.25 7.45 -12.81
CA ASP A 282 24.11 6.51 -12.70
C ASP A 282 24.50 5.11 -13.22
N LYS A 283 25.11 5.01 -14.39
CA LYS A 283 25.56 3.73 -14.96
C LYS A 283 26.67 3.06 -14.14
N LEU A 284 27.52 3.85 -13.46
CA LEU A 284 28.51 3.30 -12.54
C LEU A 284 27.86 2.69 -11.31
N LEU A 285 26.94 3.43 -10.67
CA LEU A 285 26.18 2.97 -9.49
C LEU A 285 25.33 1.74 -9.82
N GLU A 286 24.70 1.70 -10.99
CA GLU A 286 23.96 0.52 -11.48
C GLU A 286 24.86 -0.71 -11.60
N ARG A 287 26.04 -0.57 -12.22
CA ARG A 287 27.01 -1.68 -12.30
C ARG A 287 27.49 -2.13 -10.93
N GLN A 288 27.72 -1.21 -10.01
CA GLN A 288 28.11 -1.54 -8.63
C GLN A 288 26.98 -2.29 -7.91
N LEU A 289 25.73 -1.85 -8.06
CA LEU A 289 24.56 -2.53 -7.47
C LEU A 289 24.42 -3.97 -8.00
N LEU A 290 24.50 -4.16 -9.31
CA LEU A 290 24.38 -5.49 -9.94
C LEU A 290 25.56 -6.43 -9.61
N ALA A 291 26.75 -5.87 -9.37
CA ALA A 291 27.95 -6.62 -9.02
C ALA A 291 28.10 -6.90 -7.52
N ASP A 292 27.30 -6.28 -6.67
CA ASP A 292 27.36 -6.46 -5.21
C ASP A 292 26.86 -7.86 -4.82
N PRO A 293 27.71 -8.74 -4.26
CA PRO A 293 27.32 -10.12 -3.95
C PRO A 293 26.30 -10.22 -2.82
N LYS A 294 26.31 -9.26 -1.87
CA LYS A 294 25.35 -9.22 -0.77
C LYS A 294 23.94 -8.87 -1.29
N GLU A 295 23.85 -7.78 -2.05
CA GLU A 295 22.58 -7.35 -2.67
C GLU A 295 22.04 -8.43 -3.62
N ALA A 296 22.91 -9.10 -4.36
CA ALA A 296 22.54 -10.21 -5.23
C ALA A 296 21.97 -11.41 -4.44
N ALA A 297 22.59 -11.78 -3.32
CA ALA A 297 22.12 -12.90 -2.48
C ALA A 297 20.77 -12.59 -1.83
N GLU A 298 20.60 -11.36 -1.30
CA GLU A 298 19.33 -10.91 -0.74
C GLU A 298 18.22 -10.92 -1.81
N HIS A 299 18.52 -10.39 -2.99
CA HIS A 299 17.55 -10.37 -4.09
C HIS A 299 17.10 -11.77 -4.52
N VAL A 300 18.03 -12.73 -4.62
CA VAL A 300 17.71 -14.14 -4.93
C VAL A 300 16.77 -14.73 -3.87
N MET A 301 17.01 -14.46 -2.61
CA MET A 301 16.15 -14.91 -1.50
C MET A 301 14.74 -14.35 -1.63
N LEU A 302 14.58 -13.05 -1.94
CA LEU A 302 13.27 -12.44 -2.14
C LEU A 302 12.55 -12.95 -3.38
N VAL A 303 13.26 -13.22 -4.47
CA VAL A 303 12.71 -13.84 -5.67
C VAL A 303 12.22 -15.27 -5.36
N ASP A 304 12.97 -16.05 -4.60
CA ASP A 304 12.56 -17.41 -4.22
C ASP A 304 11.33 -17.38 -3.30
N LEU A 305 11.27 -16.43 -2.39
CA LEU A 305 10.10 -16.22 -1.54
C LEU A 305 8.85 -15.87 -2.38
N ALA A 306 8.98 -14.96 -3.35
CA ALA A 306 7.89 -14.58 -4.25
C ALA A 306 7.44 -15.77 -5.11
N ARG A 307 8.40 -16.59 -5.62
CA ARG A 307 8.10 -17.82 -6.36
C ARG A 307 7.35 -18.84 -5.50
N ASN A 308 7.74 -19.00 -4.24
CA ASN A 308 7.08 -19.91 -3.31
C ASN A 308 5.66 -19.43 -2.98
N ASP A 309 5.47 -18.14 -2.70
CA ASP A 309 4.16 -17.57 -2.39
C ASP A 309 3.21 -17.69 -3.59
N LEU A 310 3.67 -17.32 -4.79
CA LEU A 310 2.89 -17.45 -6.02
C LEU A 310 2.60 -18.90 -6.39
N GLY A 311 3.56 -19.81 -6.18
CA GLY A 311 3.42 -21.23 -6.46
C GLY A 311 2.28 -21.93 -5.70
N ARG A 312 1.80 -21.34 -4.62
CA ARG A 312 0.64 -21.85 -3.84
C ARG A 312 -0.68 -21.68 -4.61
N THR A 313 -0.77 -20.73 -5.53
CA THR A 313 -2.00 -20.39 -6.27
C THR A 313 -1.84 -20.53 -7.78
N ALA A 314 -0.63 -20.51 -8.30
CA ALA A 314 -0.36 -20.62 -9.72
C ALA A 314 -0.46 -22.07 -10.23
N MET A 315 -0.75 -22.23 -11.51
CA MET A 315 -0.68 -23.52 -12.22
C MET A 315 0.75 -24.06 -12.20
N ALA A 316 0.88 -25.38 -12.06
CA ALA A 316 2.19 -26.03 -12.10
C ALA A 316 2.93 -25.71 -13.40
N GLY A 317 4.18 -25.26 -13.30
CA GLY A 317 5.02 -24.89 -14.44
C GLY A 317 4.75 -23.51 -15.04
N SER A 318 3.75 -22.75 -14.56
CA SER A 318 3.46 -21.40 -15.06
C SER A 318 4.29 -20.30 -14.41
N VAL A 319 4.88 -20.54 -13.23
CA VAL A 319 5.67 -19.54 -12.52
C VAL A 319 6.97 -19.25 -13.27
N LYS A 320 7.15 -17.98 -13.64
CA LYS A 320 8.32 -17.48 -14.37
C LYS A 320 8.94 -16.31 -13.61
N VAL A 321 10.23 -16.11 -13.80
CA VAL A 321 10.96 -14.96 -13.29
C VAL A 321 11.46 -14.15 -14.48
N GLU A 322 10.73 -13.11 -14.84
CA GLU A 322 11.02 -12.27 -15.99
C GLU A 322 10.35 -10.88 -15.82
N PRO A 323 11.12 -9.77 -15.88
CA PRO A 323 12.57 -9.70 -15.99
C PRO A 323 13.28 -10.21 -14.72
N TYR A 324 14.57 -10.51 -14.83
CA TYR A 324 15.38 -10.94 -13.69
C TYR A 324 16.55 -9.97 -13.46
N ARG A 325 16.62 -9.40 -12.25
CA ARG A 325 17.68 -8.51 -11.77
C ARG A 325 17.92 -7.31 -12.69
N ILE A 326 16.86 -6.61 -13.08
CA ILE A 326 17.01 -5.32 -13.77
C ILE A 326 17.13 -4.19 -12.75
N VAL A 327 17.74 -3.07 -13.16
CA VAL A 327 17.76 -1.86 -12.34
C VAL A 327 16.70 -0.89 -12.83
N GLU A 328 15.79 -0.54 -11.94
CA GLU A 328 14.80 0.50 -12.15
C GLU A 328 15.26 1.79 -11.47
N ARG A 329 15.19 2.89 -12.21
CA ARG A 329 15.63 4.22 -11.75
C ARG A 329 14.42 5.05 -11.39
N TYR A 330 14.36 5.47 -10.13
CA TYR A 330 13.36 6.40 -9.61
C TYR A 330 13.95 7.82 -9.48
N SER A 331 13.18 8.77 -8.96
CA SER A 331 13.61 10.18 -8.86
C SER A 331 14.89 10.37 -8.04
N HIS A 332 15.02 9.64 -6.92
CA HIS A 332 16.12 9.82 -5.95
C HIS A 332 16.98 8.58 -5.74
N VAL A 333 16.48 7.41 -6.11
CA VAL A 333 17.14 6.13 -5.90
C VAL A 333 16.99 5.25 -7.13
N MET A 334 17.81 4.18 -7.18
CA MET A 334 17.64 3.06 -8.09
C MET A 334 17.58 1.76 -7.29
N HIS A 335 16.78 0.81 -7.75
CA HIS A 335 16.58 -0.49 -7.12
C HIS A 335 16.83 -1.63 -8.09
N MET A 336 17.27 -2.77 -7.55
CA MET A 336 17.28 -4.05 -8.28
C MET A 336 15.89 -4.67 -8.17
N VAL A 337 15.28 -5.00 -9.31
CA VAL A 337 13.91 -5.49 -9.41
C VAL A 337 13.86 -6.77 -10.25
N SER A 338 12.98 -7.68 -9.89
CA SER A 338 12.58 -8.82 -10.72
C SER A 338 11.07 -8.92 -10.79
N GLY A 339 10.56 -9.44 -11.92
CA GLY A 339 9.16 -9.81 -12.06
C GLY A 339 9.00 -11.32 -11.81
N VAL A 340 8.06 -11.70 -10.94
CA VAL A 340 7.66 -13.08 -10.73
C VAL A 340 6.20 -13.20 -11.15
N THR A 341 5.93 -13.91 -12.23
CA THR A 341 4.59 -14.05 -12.82
C THR A 341 4.13 -15.48 -12.80
N GLY A 342 2.81 -15.69 -12.82
CA GLY A 342 2.21 -17.03 -12.92
C GLY A 342 0.74 -16.94 -13.31
N GLU A 343 0.22 -18.04 -13.87
CA GLU A 343 -1.20 -18.15 -14.20
C GLU A 343 -1.95 -18.78 -13.04
N MET A 344 -3.04 -18.11 -12.58
CA MET A 344 -3.86 -18.62 -11.50
C MET A 344 -4.47 -19.99 -11.82
N ARG A 345 -4.51 -20.89 -10.82
CA ARG A 345 -5.22 -22.16 -10.96
C ARG A 345 -6.72 -21.92 -11.11
N PRO A 346 -7.41 -22.69 -11.97
CA PRO A 346 -8.85 -22.65 -12.08
C PRO A 346 -9.54 -22.84 -10.72
N GLY A 347 -10.53 -22.02 -10.43
CA GLY A 347 -11.30 -22.05 -9.17
C GLY A 347 -10.70 -21.26 -8.02
N LEU A 348 -9.52 -20.67 -8.19
CA LEU A 348 -8.95 -19.69 -7.25
C LEU A 348 -9.19 -18.26 -7.75
N ASP A 349 -9.30 -17.33 -6.82
CA ASP A 349 -9.57 -15.92 -7.09
C ASP A 349 -8.49 -14.98 -6.50
N ALA A 350 -8.72 -13.68 -6.64
CA ALA A 350 -7.83 -12.64 -6.12
C ALA A 350 -7.60 -12.74 -4.60
N LEU A 351 -8.62 -13.17 -3.85
CA LEU A 351 -8.52 -13.31 -2.40
C LEU A 351 -7.67 -14.52 -1.98
N ASP A 352 -7.66 -15.58 -2.80
CA ASP A 352 -6.76 -16.71 -2.58
C ASP A 352 -5.29 -16.32 -2.85
N LEU A 353 -5.05 -15.51 -3.90
CA LEU A 353 -3.73 -14.93 -4.17
C LEU A 353 -3.29 -14.02 -3.02
N PHE A 354 -4.18 -13.14 -2.56
CA PHE A 354 -3.92 -12.28 -1.42
C PHE A 354 -3.47 -13.07 -0.18
N ARG A 355 -4.23 -14.10 0.21
CA ARG A 355 -3.88 -14.99 1.33
C ARG A 355 -2.49 -15.62 1.15
N ALA A 356 -2.17 -16.09 -0.05
CA ALA A 356 -0.92 -16.79 -0.31
C ALA A 356 0.31 -15.87 -0.18
N THR A 357 0.16 -14.59 -0.52
CA THR A 357 1.24 -13.59 -0.52
C THR A 357 1.34 -12.80 0.78
N PHE A 358 0.27 -12.75 1.59
CA PHE A 358 0.16 -11.90 2.78
C PHE A 358 0.76 -12.55 4.05
N PRO A 359 1.45 -11.75 4.91
CA PRO A 359 2.09 -10.49 4.57
C PRO A 359 3.33 -10.70 3.69
N ALA A 360 3.85 -9.63 3.09
CA ALA A 360 5.07 -9.73 2.29
C ALA A 360 6.27 -10.17 3.14
N GLY A 361 7.12 -11.01 2.57
CA GLY A 361 8.33 -11.46 3.25
C GLY A 361 9.37 -10.36 3.39
N THR A 362 9.38 -9.39 2.50
CA THR A 362 10.26 -8.20 2.52
C THR A 362 10.04 -7.32 3.76
N VAL A 363 8.90 -7.44 4.43
CA VAL A 363 8.57 -6.69 5.66
C VAL A 363 8.35 -7.58 6.88
N SER A 364 8.46 -8.90 6.74
CA SER A 364 8.39 -9.85 7.85
C SER A 364 9.71 -10.61 8.04
N GLY A 365 10.05 -11.49 7.13
CA GLY A 365 11.28 -12.27 7.15
C GLY A 365 11.10 -13.66 6.54
N ALA A 366 12.14 -14.46 6.61
CA ALA A 366 12.17 -15.81 6.05
C ALA A 366 12.85 -16.81 7.03
N PRO A 367 12.23 -17.95 7.36
CA PRO A 367 10.86 -18.39 7.01
C PRO A 367 9.77 -17.52 7.64
N LYS A 368 8.71 -17.20 6.85
CA LYS A 368 7.69 -16.19 7.18
C LYS A 368 7.06 -16.37 8.56
N LEU A 369 6.53 -17.53 8.89
CA LEU A 369 5.80 -17.74 10.14
C LEU A 369 6.71 -17.63 11.36
N ARG A 370 7.92 -18.20 11.30
CA ARG A 370 8.89 -18.09 12.38
C ARG A 370 9.35 -16.65 12.61
N ALA A 371 9.54 -15.90 11.52
CA ALA A 371 9.86 -14.48 11.62
C ALA A 371 8.75 -13.69 12.32
N ILE A 372 7.47 -13.99 12.03
CA ILE A 372 6.32 -13.33 12.70
C ILE A 372 6.29 -13.63 14.21
N GLU A 373 6.53 -14.88 14.62
CA GLU A 373 6.63 -15.24 16.05
C GLU A 373 7.73 -14.43 16.76
N LEU A 374 8.91 -14.31 16.15
CA LEU A 374 10.01 -13.55 16.70
C LEU A 374 9.75 -12.02 16.71
N ILE A 375 9.03 -11.50 15.72
CA ILE A 375 8.58 -10.11 15.72
C ILE A 375 7.69 -9.84 16.93
N ASP A 376 6.76 -10.74 17.24
CA ASP A 376 5.90 -10.63 18.41
C ASP A 376 6.68 -10.59 19.75
N GLU A 377 7.79 -11.33 19.81
CA GLU A 377 8.64 -11.37 21.00
C GLU A 377 9.50 -10.09 21.15
N LEU A 378 9.88 -9.46 20.04
CA LEU A 378 10.85 -8.39 20.00
C LEU A 378 10.26 -6.98 19.93
N GLU A 379 9.09 -6.81 19.29
CA GLU A 379 8.45 -5.51 19.14
C GLU A 379 7.48 -5.25 20.31
N PRO A 380 7.59 -4.10 21.00
CA PRO A 380 6.79 -3.83 22.21
C PRO A 380 5.36 -3.37 21.92
N VAL A 381 5.01 -3.15 20.66
CA VAL A 381 3.68 -2.70 20.22
C VAL A 381 3.23 -3.44 18.97
N SER A 382 1.91 -3.51 18.74
CA SER A 382 1.36 -4.07 17.51
C SER A 382 1.80 -3.24 16.30
N ARG A 383 2.04 -3.91 15.18
CA ARG A 383 2.30 -3.26 13.88
C ARG A 383 1.09 -2.55 13.30
N GLY A 384 -0.12 -2.92 13.72
CA GLY A 384 -1.34 -2.36 13.15
C GLY A 384 -1.37 -2.50 11.63
N LEU A 385 -1.47 -1.36 10.92
CA LEU A 385 -1.48 -1.36 9.45
C LEU A 385 -0.08 -1.49 8.83
N TYR A 386 0.99 -1.18 9.55
CA TYR A 386 2.35 -1.35 9.03
C TYR A 386 2.64 -2.80 8.65
N SER A 387 3.31 -3.02 7.54
CA SER A 387 3.56 -4.35 6.95
C SER A 387 2.31 -5.14 6.55
N GLY A 388 1.15 -4.51 6.60
CA GLY A 388 -0.08 -5.02 6.04
C GLY A 388 -0.19 -4.73 4.54
N SER A 389 -1.41 -4.50 4.06
CA SER A 389 -1.64 -4.13 2.65
C SER A 389 -2.63 -2.98 2.50
N VAL A 390 -2.56 -2.31 1.36
CA VAL A 390 -3.50 -1.30 0.89
C VAL A 390 -3.71 -1.47 -0.61
N GLY A 391 -4.96 -1.35 -1.05
CA GLY A 391 -5.26 -1.48 -2.47
C GLY A 391 -6.72 -1.82 -2.74
N TYR A 392 -6.96 -2.52 -3.83
CA TYR A 392 -8.32 -2.87 -4.21
C TYR A 392 -8.48 -4.35 -4.63
N PHE A 393 -9.72 -4.83 -4.49
CA PHE A 393 -10.25 -6.03 -5.12
C PHE A 393 -11.38 -5.61 -6.06
N GLY A 394 -11.19 -5.77 -7.36
CA GLY A 394 -12.14 -5.34 -8.39
C GLY A 394 -13.21 -6.38 -8.72
N HIS A 395 -14.40 -5.92 -9.11
CA HIS A 395 -15.51 -6.79 -9.54
C HIS A 395 -15.14 -7.77 -10.68
N GLY A 396 -14.23 -7.37 -11.57
CA GLY A 396 -13.72 -8.22 -12.66
C GLY A 396 -12.70 -9.28 -12.25
N GLY A 397 -12.50 -9.49 -10.92
CA GLY A 397 -11.49 -10.39 -10.39
C GLY A 397 -10.07 -9.79 -10.40
N SER A 398 -9.92 -8.53 -10.78
CA SER A 398 -8.65 -7.82 -10.69
C SER A 398 -8.29 -7.51 -9.22
N MET A 399 -7.00 -7.46 -8.93
CA MET A 399 -6.47 -7.04 -7.64
C MET A 399 -5.18 -6.25 -7.87
N ASP A 400 -5.00 -5.19 -7.10
CA ASP A 400 -3.73 -4.50 -7.00
C ASP A 400 -3.55 -4.05 -5.55
N GLN A 401 -2.60 -4.67 -4.86
CA GLN A 401 -2.31 -4.46 -3.44
C GLN A 401 -0.87 -4.04 -3.28
N ALA A 402 -0.65 -2.96 -2.56
CA ALA A 402 0.67 -2.51 -2.10
C ALA A 402 0.92 -2.95 -0.66
N ILE A 403 2.18 -3.04 -0.28
CA ILE A 403 2.59 -3.23 1.11
C ILE A 403 2.41 -1.89 1.85
N THR A 404 1.81 -1.92 3.03
CA THR A 404 1.64 -0.71 3.85
C THR A 404 2.95 -0.34 4.54
N ILE A 405 3.79 0.38 3.82
CA ILE A 405 5.04 1.01 4.27
C ILE A 405 5.07 2.47 3.83
N ARG A 406 5.91 3.28 4.45
CA ARG A 406 5.91 4.74 4.22
C ARG A 406 4.51 5.33 4.33
N THR A 407 3.82 4.93 5.38
CA THR A 407 2.39 5.18 5.59
C THR A 407 2.17 5.83 6.94
N ILE A 408 1.36 6.86 6.95
CA ILE A 408 0.90 7.56 8.15
C ILE A 408 -0.58 7.18 8.36
N VAL A 409 -0.92 6.82 9.58
CA VAL A 409 -2.29 6.59 10.01
C VAL A 409 -2.69 7.72 10.95
N PHE A 410 -3.79 8.40 10.65
CA PHE A 410 -4.38 9.46 11.46
C PHE A 410 -5.63 8.94 12.16
N GLY A 411 -5.82 9.27 13.43
CA GLY A 411 -7.02 8.94 14.20
C GLY A 411 -6.99 9.56 15.58
N GLU A 412 -8.16 9.88 16.14
CA GLU A 412 -8.34 10.42 17.51
C GLU A 412 -7.44 11.62 17.86
N GLY A 413 -7.17 12.51 16.89
CA GLY A 413 -6.31 13.69 17.06
C GLY A 413 -4.81 13.38 17.13
N GLY A 414 -4.42 12.13 16.81
CA GLY A 414 -3.05 11.68 16.74
C GLY A 414 -2.66 11.15 15.37
N TYR A 415 -1.41 10.77 15.26
CA TYR A 415 -0.87 10.07 14.10
C TYR A 415 0.11 8.98 14.54
N SER A 416 0.28 8.00 13.71
CA SER A 416 1.35 7.01 13.84
C SER A 416 1.88 6.59 12.47
N TYR A 417 3.14 6.22 12.44
CA TYR A 417 3.77 5.52 11.32
C TYR A 417 4.85 4.58 11.86
N GLN A 418 5.32 3.67 11.02
CA GLN A 418 6.30 2.69 11.42
C GLN A 418 7.35 2.50 10.32
N ALA A 419 8.58 2.25 10.73
CA ALA A 419 9.70 1.98 9.85
C ALA A 419 10.56 0.86 10.42
N GLY A 420 11.14 0.04 9.54
CA GLY A 420 11.93 -1.11 9.94
C GLY A 420 13.10 -1.37 9.01
N ALA A 421 14.04 -2.17 9.50
CA ALA A 421 15.20 -2.65 8.77
C ALA A 421 15.22 -4.18 8.70
N GLY A 422 15.68 -4.72 7.58
CA GLY A 422 15.86 -6.15 7.37
C GLY A 422 17.18 -6.62 7.97
N ILE A 423 17.11 -7.39 9.05
CA ILE A 423 18.28 -7.86 9.79
C ILE A 423 18.74 -9.20 9.22
N VAL A 424 19.99 -9.27 8.81
CA VAL A 424 20.71 -10.46 8.34
C VAL A 424 21.96 -10.72 9.19
N ALA A 425 22.65 -11.82 8.95
CA ALA A 425 23.84 -12.22 9.73
C ALA A 425 24.90 -11.13 9.83
N ASP A 426 25.14 -10.41 8.73
CA ASP A 426 26.18 -9.37 8.63
C ASP A 426 25.70 -7.98 9.01
N SER A 427 24.44 -7.82 9.45
CA SER A 427 23.87 -6.52 9.86
C SER A 427 24.67 -5.89 11.00
N ASP A 428 24.98 -4.60 10.85
CA ASP A 428 25.54 -3.77 11.91
C ASP A 428 24.40 -3.08 12.67
N PRO A 429 24.24 -3.33 13.99
CA PRO A 429 23.10 -2.82 14.75
C PRO A 429 22.93 -1.30 14.73
N ALA A 430 24.05 -0.56 14.70
CA ALA A 430 23.97 0.91 14.67
C ALA A 430 23.52 1.42 13.30
N ARG A 431 24.01 0.80 12.23
CA ARG A 431 23.61 1.15 10.86
C ARG A 431 22.15 0.82 10.58
N GLU A 432 21.65 -0.33 11.08
CA GLU A 432 20.24 -0.69 10.94
C GLU A 432 19.32 0.31 11.67
N TYR A 433 19.75 0.80 12.84
CA TYR A 433 19.01 1.85 13.54
C TYR A 433 18.96 3.15 12.72
N GLU A 434 20.09 3.60 12.15
CA GLU A 434 20.15 4.79 11.30
C GLU A 434 19.31 4.62 10.02
N GLU A 435 19.22 3.40 9.47
CA GLU A 435 18.34 3.08 8.33
C GLU A 435 16.87 3.26 8.69
N VAL A 436 16.44 2.78 9.87
CA VAL A 436 15.05 2.99 10.35
C VAL A 436 14.74 4.47 10.48
N LEU A 437 15.66 5.25 11.08
CA LEU A 437 15.48 6.70 11.21
C LEU A 437 15.44 7.41 9.86
N SER A 438 16.28 7.00 8.91
CA SER A 438 16.28 7.54 7.55
C SER A 438 14.95 7.30 6.82
N LYS A 439 14.37 6.09 6.97
CA LYS A 439 13.06 5.75 6.42
C LYS A 439 11.93 6.57 7.07
N ALA A 440 12.02 6.83 8.36
CA ALA A 440 11.10 7.66 9.13
C ALA A 440 11.17 9.15 8.75
N ALA A 441 12.38 9.65 8.47
CA ALA A 441 12.64 11.05 8.17
C ALA A 441 11.87 11.57 6.95
N ALA A 442 11.59 10.71 5.96
CA ALA A 442 10.79 11.08 4.79
C ALA A 442 9.35 11.44 5.17
N LEU A 443 8.78 10.77 6.18
CA LEU A 443 7.44 11.04 6.68
C LEU A 443 7.41 12.30 7.56
N GLU A 444 8.43 12.50 8.40
CA GLU A 444 8.61 13.74 9.18
C GLU A 444 8.77 14.96 8.27
N ALA A 445 9.51 14.85 7.18
CA ALA A 445 9.64 15.92 6.19
C ALA A 445 8.27 16.28 5.55
N ALA A 446 7.38 15.28 5.36
CA ALA A 446 6.04 15.55 4.86
C ALA A 446 5.20 16.36 5.87
N PHE A 447 5.30 16.07 7.17
CA PHE A 447 4.66 16.89 8.20
C PHE A 447 5.22 18.31 8.22
N ALA A 448 6.54 18.48 8.14
CA ALA A 448 7.18 19.79 8.10
C ALA A 448 6.69 20.62 6.90
N LEU A 449 6.67 20.05 5.70
CA LEU A 449 6.19 20.72 4.50
C LEU A 449 4.68 21.04 4.58
N ALA A 450 3.86 20.12 5.09
CA ALA A 450 2.42 20.36 5.29
C ALA A 450 2.16 21.51 6.27
N LYS A 451 3.00 21.66 7.29
CA LYS A 451 2.94 22.73 8.29
C LYS A 451 3.30 24.10 7.70
N GLU A 452 4.20 24.19 6.74
CA GLU A 452 4.57 25.43 6.05
C GLU A 452 3.43 25.97 5.18
N GLY A 453 2.53 25.14 4.75
CA GLY A 453 1.41 25.44 3.85
C GLY A 453 1.79 25.16 2.39
N LEU A 454 1.08 24.26 1.76
CA LEU A 454 1.24 23.84 0.37
C LEU A 454 0.35 24.65 -0.58
#